data_fdcb2d6564a04ce37b2ebaa31690290e
#
_entry.id   fdcb2d6564a04ce37b2ebaa31690290e
#
_cell.length_a   1.000
_cell.length_b   1.000
_cell.length_c   1.000
_cell.angle_alpha   90.00
_cell.angle_beta   90.00
_cell.angle_gamma   90.00
#
_symmetry.space_group_name_H-M   'P 1'
#
loop_
_entity.id
_entity.type
_entity.pdbx_description
1 polymer ?
#
loop_
_entity_poly.entity_id
_entity_poly.type
_entity_poly.pdbx_seq_one_letter_code
_entity_poly.pdbx_strand_id
1 'polypeptide(L)'
;VILGITLGYVGPRLFTGFTTSAMDEATRDIQTLAQYARSSAVTQHKPYYIRFDIEHSLIGLYPKPESSGEVELLKQKDLPQGVKLKSVKTPYQSEKVEGQADILVTPEGVVEQGAIYLEGGLGSTYTLVIKPFSGMLKVYDRYVEVWHE
;
A
#
# COMPACT_ATOMS: atom_id res chain seq x y z
N VAL A 1 12.65 -23.45 -33.44
CA VAL A 1 11.30 -23.17 -33.97
C VAL A 1 10.23 -23.47 -32.95
N ILE A 2 10.27 -24.68 -32.35
CA ILE A 2 9.32 -25.07 -31.29
C ILE A 2 9.48 -24.14 -30.08
N LEU A 3 10.70 -23.78 -29.71
CA LEU A 3 10.98 -22.85 -28.62
C LEU A 3 10.37 -21.48 -28.86
N GLY A 4 10.45 -20.98 -30.10
CA GLY A 4 9.86 -19.67 -30.45
C GLY A 4 8.35 -19.69 -30.36
N ILE A 5 7.70 -20.75 -30.81
CA ILE A 5 6.24 -20.90 -30.71
C ILE A 5 5.83 -21.00 -29.24
N THR A 6 6.55 -21.78 -28.44
CA THR A 6 6.27 -21.93 -27.02
C THR A 6 6.39 -20.62 -26.28
N LEU A 7 7.43 -19.85 -26.56
CA LEU A 7 7.62 -18.52 -25.95
C LEU A 7 6.50 -17.56 -26.34
N GLY A 8 6.10 -17.58 -27.60
CA GLY A 8 5.00 -16.74 -28.07
C GLY A 8 3.66 -17.10 -27.44
N TYR A 9 3.43 -18.36 -27.18
CA TYR A 9 2.19 -18.83 -26.53
C TYR A 9 2.20 -18.52 -25.01
N VAL A 10 3.31 -18.77 -24.35
CA VAL A 10 3.44 -18.60 -22.89
C VAL A 10 3.61 -17.12 -22.52
N GLY A 11 4.21 -16.31 -23.40
CA GLY A 11 4.48 -14.90 -23.15
C GLY A 11 3.27 -14.09 -22.67
N PRO A 12 2.10 -14.16 -23.35
CA PRO A 12 0.92 -13.44 -22.88
C PRO A 12 0.44 -13.88 -21.50
N ARG A 13 0.51 -15.17 -21.22
CA ARG A 13 0.13 -15.72 -19.91
C ARG A 13 1.08 -15.27 -18.84
N LEU A 14 2.39 -15.28 -19.10
CA LEU A 14 3.40 -14.80 -18.18
C LEU A 14 3.20 -13.32 -17.88
N PHE A 15 2.88 -12.53 -18.89
CA PHE A 15 2.64 -11.10 -18.71
C PHE A 15 1.42 -10.85 -17.81
N THR A 16 0.32 -11.54 -18.05
CA THR A 16 -0.89 -11.44 -17.22
C THR A 16 -0.61 -11.93 -15.80
N GLY A 17 0.04 -13.09 -15.66
CA GLY A 17 0.43 -13.65 -14.38
C GLY A 17 1.41 -12.76 -13.63
N PHE A 18 2.33 -12.15 -14.35
CA PHE A 18 3.30 -11.20 -13.76
C PHE A 18 2.56 -9.99 -13.17
N THR A 19 1.59 -9.41 -13.88
CA THR A 19 0.81 -8.28 -13.39
C THR A 19 0.06 -8.64 -12.11
N THR A 20 -0.62 -9.80 -12.10
CA THR A 20 -1.34 -10.28 -10.92
C THR A 20 -0.38 -10.54 -9.77
N SER A 21 0.75 -11.17 -10.06
CA SER A 21 1.78 -11.46 -9.07
C SER A 21 2.36 -10.19 -8.49
N ALA A 22 2.58 -9.16 -9.31
CA ALA A 22 3.08 -7.86 -8.84
C ALA A 22 2.06 -7.17 -7.93
N MET A 23 0.76 -7.23 -8.25
CA MET A 23 -0.29 -6.69 -7.40
C MET A 23 -0.36 -7.43 -6.06
N ASP A 24 -0.22 -8.75 -6.09
CA ASP A 24 -0.20 -9.57 -4.88
C ASP A 24 1.04 -9.28 -4.03
N GLU A 25 2.18 -9.09 -4.67
CA GLU A 25 3.41 -8.70 -3.98
C GLU A 25 3.26 -7.32 -3.32
N ALA A 26 2.69 -6.35 -4.03
CA ALA A 26 2.44 -5.03 -3.48
C ALA A 26 1.52 -5.11 -2.25
N THR A 27 0.48 -5.92 -2.33
CA THR A 27 -0.46 -6.13 -1.23
C THR A 27 0.26 -6.71 -0.01
N ARG A 28 1.10 -7.72 -0.22
CA ARG A 28 1.87 -8.32 0.87
C ARG A 28 2.87 -7.33 1.47
N ASP A 29 3.50 -6.53 0.64
CA ASP A 29 4.45 -5.51 1.11
C ASP A 29 3.78 -4.49 2.01
N ILE A 30 2.61 -4.01 1.61
CA ILE A 30 1.82 -3.07 2.40
C ILE A 30 1.38 -3.72 3.70
N GLN A 31 0.90 -4.96 3.63
CA GLN A 31 0.47 -5.71 4.82
C GLN A 31 1.63 -5.89 5.80
N THR A 32 2.80 -6.28 5.29
CA THR A 32 3.99 -6.48 6.12
C THR A 32 4.42 -5.18 6.79
N LEU A 33 4.41 -4.08 6.03
CA LEU A 33 4.79 -2.78 6.57
C LEU A 33 3.80 -2.31 7.64
N ALA A 34 2.50 -2.54 7.43
CA ALA A 34 1.48 -2.18 8.40
C ALA A 34 1.67 -2.97 9.71
N GLN A 35 1.96 -4.26 9.62
CA GLN A 35 2.21 -5.09 10.79
C GLN A 35 3.51 -4.69 11.49
N TYR A 36 4.54 -4.36 10.73
CA TYR A 36 5.80 -3.86 11.29
C TYR A 36 5.59 -2.52 12.02
N ALA A 37 4.82 -1.63 11.42
CA ALA A 37 4.49 -0.33 12.03
C ALA A 37 3.74 -0.52 13.34
N ARG A 38 2.76 -1.41 13.36
CA ARG A 38 1.97 -1.72 14.55
C ARG A 38 2.85 -2.28 15.67
N SER A 39 3.70 -3.26 15.33
CA SER A 39 4.63 -3.86 16.28
C SER A 39 5.61 -2.83 16.84
N SER A 40 6.14 -1.95 15.98
CA SER A 40 7.07 -0.89 16.40
C SER A 40 6.40 0.11 17.32
N ALA A 41 5.17 0.52 17.00
CA ALA A 41 4.41 1.48 17.81
C ALA A 41 4.17 0.92 19.21
N VAL A 42 3.77 -0.34 19.30
CA VAL A 42 3.53 -1.01 20.58
C VAL A 42 4.83 -1.16 21.37
N THR A 43 5.87 -1.66 20.73
CA THR A 43 7.15 -1.94 21.39
C THR A 43 7.84 -0.66 21.85
N GLN A 44 7.83 0.38 21.03
CA GLN A 44 8.49 1.65 21.32
C GLN A 44 7.61 2.62 22.11
N HIS A 45 6.34 2.28 22.32
CA HIS A 45 5.36 3.12 23.03
C HIS A 45 5.22 4.51 22.42
N LYS A 46 5.25 4.59 21.09
CA LYS A 46 5.08 5.87 20.40
C LYS A 46 4.33 5.68 19.09
N PRO A 47 3.64 6.74 18.60
CA PRO A 47 2.92 6.64 17.35
C PRO A 47 3.85 6.65 16.14
N TYR A 48 3.41 5.98 15.09
CA TYR A 48 4.12 5.93 13.80
C TYR A 48 3.17 6.34 12.69
N TYR A 49 3.73 6.79 11.58
CA TYR A 49 3.00 7.05 10.34
C TYR A 49 3.45 6.07 9.26
N ILE A 50 2.48 5.50 8.56
CA ILE A 50 2.73 4.83 7.29
C ILE A 50 2.45 5.87 6.21
N ARG A 51 3.49 6.28 5.49
CA ARG A 51 3.38 7.32 4.48
C ARG A 51 3.31 6.69 3.10
N PHE A 52 2.27 7.05 2.37
CA PHE A 52 2.09 6.64 0.98
C PHE A 52 2.45 7.82 0.09
N ASP A 53 3.54 7.70 -0.64
CA ASP A 53 3.95 8.72 -1.61
C ASP A 53 3.32 8.34 -2.94
N ILE A 54 2.27 9.05 -3.31
CA ILE A 54 1.46 8.72 -4.48
C ILE A 54 2.23 9.02 -5.77
N GLU A 55 3.00 10.09 -5.78
CA GLU A 55 3.75 10.50 -6.97
C GLU A 55 4.87 9.53 -7.33
N HIS A 56 5.52 8.97 -6.32
CA HIS A 56 6.68 8.09 -6.51
C HIS A 56 6.36 6.62 -6.30
N SER A 57 5.10 6.30 -5.95
CA SER A 57 4.68 4.92 -5.63
C SER A 57 5.59 4.26 -4.61
N LEU A 58 5.84 4.98 -3.52
CA LEU A 58 6.66 4.54 -2.40
C LEU A 58 5.82 4.43 -1.13
N ILE A 59 6.23 3.53 -0.26
CA ILE A 59 5.61 3.41 1.06
C ILE A 59 6.74 3.51 2.09
N GLY A 60 6.56 4.40 3.08
CA GLY A 60 7.55 4.62 4.11
C GLY A 60 6.96 4.52 5.51
N LEU A 61 7.81 4.17 6.47
CA LEU A 61 7.46 4.12 7.88
C LEU A 61 8.27 5.19 8.61
N TYR A 62 7.57 6.07 9.31
CA TYR A 62 8.16 7.19 10.04
C TYR A 62 7.61 7.24 11.45
N PRO A 63 8.45 7.47 12.48
CA PRO A 63 7.91 7.81 13.78
C PRO A 63 7.22 9.17 13.70
N LYS A 64 6.11 9.33 14.40
CA LYS A 64 5.43 10.63 14.45
C LYS A 64 6.34 11.61 15.17
N PRO A 65 6.71 12.74 14.56
CA PRO A 65 7.57 13.71 15.23
C PRO A 65 6.85 14.32 16.43
N GLU A 66 7.55 14.39 17.56
CA GLU A 66 7.03 14.99 18.79
C GLU A 66 7.04 16.51 18.72
N SER A 67 7.88 17.07 17.88
CA SER A 67 7.97 18.50 17.62
C SER A 67 8.47 18.68 16.19
N SER A 68 8.56 19.93 15.73
CA SER A 68 8.93 20.26 14.35
C SER A 68 10.35 19.80 13.94
N GLY A 69 10.77 18.64 14.40
CA GLY A 69 12.05 18.06 14.08
C GLY A 69 12.04 17.26 12.79
N GLU A 70 13.21 16.77 12.41
CA GLU A 70 13.37 15.96 11.21
C GLU A 70 12.60 14.65 11.33
N VAL A 71 11.94 14.29 10.23
CA VAL A 71 11.24 13.01 10.16
C VAL A 71 12.27 11.94 9.81
N GLU A 72 12.47 11.01 10.73
CA GLU A 72 13.40 9.91 10.52
C GLU A 72 12.72 8.75 9.79
N LEU A 73 13.23 8.44 8.60
CA LEU A 73 12.74 7.30 7.83
C LEU A 73 13.28 6.02 8.44
N LEU A 74 12.38 5.15 8.94
CA LEU A 74 12.77 3.87 9.51
C LEU A 74 12.83 2.77 8.46
N LYS A 75 11.87 2.76 7.54
CA LYS A 75 11.78 1.73 6.51
C LYS A 75 11.05 2.30 5.30
N GLN A 76 11.54 1.97 4.13
CA GLN A 76 10.93 2.42 2.88
C GLN A 76 10.92 1.27 1.90
N LYS A 77 9.87 1.18 1.11
CA LYS A 77 9.78 0.17 0.07
C LYS A 77 9.12 0.74 -1.17
N ASP A 78 9.73 0.50 -2.31
CA ASP A 78 9.14 0.78 -3.62
C ASP A 78 8.08 -0.28 -3.92
N LEU A 79 6.99 0.15 -4.55
CA LEU A 79 6.04 -0.82 -5.08
C LEU A 79 6.68 -1.61 -6.22
N PRO A 80 6.25 -2.86 -6.45
CA PRO A 80 6.78 -3.66 -7.54
C PRO A 80 6.61 -2.97 -8.89
N GLN A 81 7.50 -3.28 -9.81
CA GLN A 81 7.44 -2.75 -11.16
C GLN A 81 6.10 -3.07 -11.81
N GLY A 82 5.48 -2.07 -12.43
CA GLY A 82 4.16 -2.22 -13.05
C GLY A 82 3.00 -1.90 -12.13
N VAL A 83 3.24 -1.67 -10.84
CA VAL A 83 2.20 -1.28 -9.88
C VAL A 83 2.40 0.17 -9.50
N LYS A 84 1.34 0.96 -9.61
CA LYS A 84 1.34 2.36 -9.22
C LYS A 84 0.36 2.60 -8.09
N LEU A 85 0.74 3.47 -7.19
CA LEU A 85 -0.15 3.95 -6.16
C LEU A 85 -1.04 5.03 -6.79
N LYS A 86 -2.33 4.74 -6.92
CA LYS A 86 -3.27 5.63 -7.60
C LYS A 86 -3.81 6.71 -6.67
N SER A 87 -4.27 6.30 -5.51
CA SER A 87 -4.85 7.23 -4.54
C SER A 87 -4.95 6.59 -3.17
N VAL A 88 -5.15 7.43 -2.15
CA VAL A 88 -5.40 7.01 -0.78
C VAL A 88 -6.56 7.80 -0.23
N LYS A 89 -7.48 7.12 0.43
CA LYS A 89 -8.66 7.72 1.05
C LYS A 89 -8.76 7.32 2.51
N THR A 90 -9.16 8.24 3.35
CA THR A 90 -9.46 7.95 4.75
C THR A 90 -10.89 8.41 5.08
N PRO A 91 -11.50 7.91 6.18
CA PRO A 91 -12.84 8.37 6.55
C PRO A 91 -12.91 9.86 6.88
N TYR A 92 -11.76 10.46 7.18
CA TYR A 92 -11.69 11.85 7.65
C TYR A 92 -11.24 12.82 6.56
N GLN A 93 -10.71 12.31 5.46
CA GLN A 93 -10.20 13.13 4.37
C GLN A 93 -10.69 12.59 3.05
N SER A 94 -10.92 13.50 2.11
CA SER A 94 -11.28 13.11 0.76
C SER A 94 -10.13 12.34 0.09
N GLU A 95 -10.47 11.62 -0.96
CA GLU A 95 -9.49 10.84 -1.71
C GLU A 95 -8.35 11.71 -2.20
N LYS A 96 -7.13 11.32 -1.84
CA LYS A 96 -5.92 12.02 -2.22
C LYS A 96 -5.29 11.33 -3.41
N VAL A 97 -5.16 12.06 -4.51
CA VAL A 97 -4.67 11.51 -5.79
C VAL A 97 -3.25 11.93 -6.12
N GLU A 98 -2.68 12.81 -5.31
CA GLU A 98 -1.30 13.26 -5.49
C GLU A 98 -0.67 13.61 -4.15
N GLY A 99 0.65 13.72 -4.14
CA GLY A 99 1.40 14.04 -2.94
C GLY A 99 1.56 12.86 -2.01
N GLN A 100 1.45 13.11 -0.72
CA GLN A 100 1.68 12.11 0.32
C GLN A 100 0.47 12.00 1.22
N ALA A 101 0.15 10.76 1.64
CA ALA A 101 -0.92 10.49 2.59
C ALA A 101 -0.36 9.66 3.73
N ASP A 102 -0.70 10.03 4.96
CA ASP A 102 -0.21 9.35 6.15
C ASP A 102 -1.34 8.62 6.87
N ILE A 103 -1.06 7.38 7.25
CA ILE A 103 -1.94 6.55 8.07
C ILE A 103 -1.30 6.44 9.46
N LEU A 104 -2.04 6.84 10.48
CA LEU A 104 -1.54 6.85 11.85
C LEU A 104 -1.63 5.45 12.47
N VAL A 105 -0.57 5.06 13.15
CA VAL A 105 -0.54 3.86 13.98
C VAL A 105 -0.25 4.29 15.41
N THR A 106 -1.18 3.97 16.32
CA THR A 106 -1.08 4.42 17.72
C THR A 106 -0.22 3.48 18.56
N PRO A 107 0.31 3.97 19.70
CA PRO A 107 1.07 3.11 20.61
C PRO A 107 0.28 1.93 21.16
N GLU A 108 -1.06 2.01 21.16
CA GLU A 108 -1.95 0.93 21.58
C GLU A 108 -2.09 -0.16 20.51
N GLY A 109 -1.49 0.04 19.34
CA GLY A 109 -1.54 -0.91 18.25
C GLY A 109 -2.75 -0.77 17.34
N VAL A 110 -3.40 0.39 17.37
CA VAL A 110 -4.54 0.69 16.50
C VAL A 110 -4.04 1.34 15.22
N VAL A 111 -4.41 0.78 14.08
CA VAL A 111 -4.10 1.35 12.77
C VAL A 111 -5.32 2.12 12.28
N GLU A 112 -5.11 3.36 11.86
CA GLU A 112 -6.18 4.20 11.32
C GLU A 112 -6.76 3.57 10.06
N GLN A 113 -8.06 3.70 9.88
CA GLN A 113 -8.74 3.21 8.69
C GLN A 113 -8.26 3.94 7.45
N GLY A 114 -8.08 3.22 6.37
CA GLY A 114 -7.70 3.80 5.10
C GLY A 114 -8.03 2.86 3.96
N ALA A 115 -8.20 3.41 2.78
CA ALA A 115 -8.34 2.66 1.55
C ALA A 115 -7.23 3.08 0.60
N ILE A 116 -6.50 2.12 0.10
CA ILE A 116 -5.37 2.36 -0.80
C ILE A 116 -5.75 1.77 -2.16
N TYR A 117 -5.67 2.60 -3.18
CA TYR A 117 -6.01 2.18 -4.55
C TYR A 117 -4.74 2.00 -5.34
N LEU A 118 -4.52 0.77 -5.80
CA LEU A 118 -3.37 0.40 -6.63
C LEU A 118 -3.82 0.18 -8.06
N GLU A 119 -3.00 0.62 -9.00
CA GLU A 119 -3.23 0.41 -10.43
C GLU A 119 -2.09 -0.43 -11.00
N GLY A 120 -2.45 -1.52 -11.63
CA GLY A 120 -1.49 -2.38 -12.31
C GLY A 120 -1.53 -2.19 -13.80
N GLY A 121 -0.78 -3.02 -14.51
CA GLY A 121 -0.83 -3.04 -15.97
C GLY A 121 -2.19 -3.47 -16.48
N LEU A 122 -2.52 -3.11 -17.72
CA LEU A 122 -3.78 -3.47 -18.38
C LEU A 122 -5.03 -2.92 -17.69
N GLY A 123 -4.88 -1.84 -16.92
CA GLY A 123 -6.00 -1.18 -16.26
C GLY A 123 -6.56 -1.89 -15.05
N SER A 124 -5.86 -2.91 -14.54
CA SER A 124 -6.31 -3.58 -13.31
C SER A 124 -6.19 -2.64 -12.11
N THR A 125 -7.16 -2.71 -11.22
CA THR A 125 -7.19 -1.87 -10.01
C THR A 125 -7.46 -2.77 -8.81
N TYR A 126 -6.69 -2.58 -7.74
CA TYR A 126 -6.93 -3.22 -6.46
C TYR A 126 -7.31 -2.14 -5.45
N THR A 127 -8.28 -2.48 -4.61
CA THR A 127 -8.64 -1.65 -3.45
C THR A 127 -8.24 -2.40 -2.19
N LEU A 128 -7.36 -1.80 -1.41
CA LEU A 128 -6.89 -2.35 -0.15
C LEU A 128 -7.51 -1.54 0.98
N VAL A 129 -8.37 -2.15 1.78
CA VAL A 129 -9.02 -1.48 2.90
C VAL A 129 -8.36 -1.93 4.19
N ILE A 130 -7.81 -0.98 4.94
CA ILE A 130 -7.19 -1.26 6.23
C ILE A 130 -8.31 -1.42 7.26
N LYS A 131 -8.38 -2.60 7.87
CA LYS A 131 -9.31 -2.85 8.97
C LYS A 131 -8.80 -2.14 10.22
N PRO A 132 -9.68 -1.42 10.93
CA PRO A 132 -9.27 -0.77 12.18
C PRO A 132 -8.87 -1.81 13.22
N PHE A 133 -8.04 -1.40 14.16
CA PHE A 133 -7.50 -2.18 15.26
C PHE A 133 -6.44 -3.20 14.84
N SER A 134 -6.73 -4.08 13.89
CA SER A 134 -5.79 -5.14 13.50
C SER A 134 -4.76 -4.70 12.46
N GLY A 135 -5.10 -3.70 11.66
CA GLY A 135 -4.24 -3.30 10.52
C GLY A 135 -4.23 -4.30 9.39
N MET A 136 -5.08 -5.32 9.44
CA MET A 136 -5.19 -6.30 8.36
C MET A 136 -5.84 -5.66 7.14
N LEU A 137 -5.43 -6.10 5.95
CA LEU A 137 -5.95 -5.58 4.71
C LEU A 137 -7.08 -6.46 4.18
N LYS A 138 -8.18 -5.82 3.79
CA LYS A 138 -9.21 -6.47 2.99
C LYS A 138 -8.97 -6.08 1.55
N VAL A 139 -8.79 -7.08 0.68
CA VAL A 139 -8.36 -6.87 -0.70
C VAL A 139 -9.53 -7.09 -1.65
N TYR A 140 -9.75 -6.11 -2.52
CA TYR A 140 -10.69 -6.21 -3.62
C TYR A 140 -9.91 -6.09 -4.93
N ASP A 141 -10.20 -6.94 -5.89
CA ASP A 141 -9.54 -6.95 -7.20
C ASP A 141 -10.19 -5.98 -8.19
N ARG A 142 -10.88 -4.97 -7.68
CA ARG A 142 -11.57 -3.94 -8.44
C ARG A 142 -11.61 -2.65 -7.63
N TYR A 143 -12.02 -1.58 -8.27
CA TYR A 143 -12.29 -0.31 -7.57
C TYR A 143 -13.54 -0.47 -6.71
N VAL A 144 -13.41 -0.21 -5.42
CA VAL A 144 -14.53 -0.21 -4.48
C VAL A 144 -14.55 1.14 -3.78
N GLU A 145 -15.68 1.82 -3.86
CA GLU A 145 -15.84 3.07 -3.14
C GLU A 145 -16.20 2.78 -1.69
N VAL A 146 -15.37 3.30 -0.79
CA VAL A 146 -15.57 3.14 0.66
C VAL A 146 -15.88 4.50 1.25
N TRP A 147 -16.68 4.50 2.31
CA TRP A 147 -17.09 5.69 3.04
C TRP A 147 -17.78 6.71 2.13
N HIS A 148 -19.00 6.39 1.76
CA HIS A 148 -19.89 7.32 1.05
C HIS A 148 -20.24 8.49 1.96
N GLU A 149 -20.14 9.67 1.42
CA GLU A 149 -20.65 10.87 2.10
C GLU A 149 -22.16 10.98 1.94
#